data_ec99be3e4020293382cacb9b5dfb1a77
#
_entry.id   ec99be3e4020293382cacb9b5dfb1a77
#
_cell.length_a   1.000
_cell.length_b   1.000
_cell.length_c   1.000
_cell.angle_alpha   90.00
_cell.angle_beta   90.00
_cell.angle_gamma   90.00
#
_symmetry.space_group_name_H-M   'P 1'
#
loop_
_entity.id
_entity.type
_entity.pdbx_description
1 polymer ?
#
loop_
_entity_poly.entity_id
_entity_poly.type
_entity_poly.pdbx_seq_one_letter_code
_entity_poly.pdbx_strand_id
1 'polypeptide(L)'
;MPAVFFEKKDEEKIMIPERLAALREKMRAYGVDAYLVPTADYHESEYVGTYFKARTYITGFTGSAGTAVITQDEACLWTDGRYFVQAAKELAGTGVTLMKMGQEGVPTVEEYLQANTKEGMTIGFDGRVVNEMLGETLEKTLPERFLSYRSDLIGEIWSDRPALSAEPVWILDSKYTGESAADRLAKVREKMKENGAEVHILTALDDIAWMLNIRGNDIPCNPVVLSYLILTETEGHLFIQEATLNDEVKQYLAGLGISIHPYDAVYDLSLIHISEPTRLRR
;
A
#
# COMPACT_ATOMS: atom_id res chain seq x y z
N MET A 1 12.58 -10.13 -30.45
CA MET A 1 11.92 -9.43 -29.33
C MET A 1 12.75 -9.23 -28.04
N PRO A 2 14.04 -9.59 -27.89
CA PRO A 2 14.82 -9.22 -26.70
C PRO A 2 15.37 -7.77 -26.71
N ALA A 3 15.67 -7.19 -27.87
CA ALA A 3 16.32 -5.88 -27.97
C ALA A 3 15.46 -4.72 -27.42
N VAL A 4 14.16 -4.69 -27.72
CA VAL A 4 13.24 -3.62 -27.27
C VAL A 4 13.05 -3.59 -25.76
N PHE A 5 13.21 -4.72 -25.08
CA PHE A 5 13.11 -4.82 -23.62
C PHE A 5 14.36 -4.30 -22.91
N PHE A 6 15.55 -4.42 -23.55
CA PHE A 6 16.80 -3.91 -23.00
C PHE A 6 16.91 -2.39 -23.17
N GLU A 7 16.54 -1.85 -24.32
CA GLU A 7 16.54 -0.40 -24.58
C GLU A 7 15.62 0.37 -23.60
N LYS A 8 14.41 -0.15 -23.32
CA LYS A 8 13.46 0.48 -22.41
C LYS A 8 13.94 0.51 -20.94
N LYS A 9 14.65 -0.54 -20.50
CA LYS A 9 15.26 -0.57 -19.14
C LYS A 9 16.43 0.39 -18.99
N ASP A 10 17.20 0.62 -20.03
CA ASP A 10 18.32 1.57 -20.01
C ASP A 10 17.82 3.03 -20.06
N GLU A 11 16.75 3.31 -20.80
CA GLU A 11 16.08 4.63 -20.76
C GLU A 11 15.50 4.94 -19.38
N GLU A 12 14.84 3.98 -18.72
CA GLU A 12 14.31 4.15 -17.36
C GLU A 12 15.43 4.45 -16.35
N LYS A 13 16.60 3.82 -16.44
CA LYS A 13 17.74 4.11 -15.55
C LYS A 13 18.28 5.53 -15.70
N ILE A 14 18.30 6.06 -16.91
CA ILE A 14 18.74 7.42 -17.20
C ILE A 14 17.82 8.45 -16.53
N MET A 15 16.54 8.12 -16.35
CA MET A 15 15.54 9.00 -15.73
C MET A 15 15.61 9.03 -14.18
N ILE A 16 16.24 8.05 -13.52
CA ILE A 16 16.24 7.98 -12.06
C ILE A 16 16.91 9.20 -11.38
N PRO A 17 18.07 9.67 -11.81
CA PRO A 17 18.67 10.88 -11.23
C PRO A 17 17.76 12.11 -11.31
N GLU A 18 17.03 12.28 -12.42
CA GLU A 18 16.08 13.37 -12.60
C GLU A 18 14.87 13.24 -11.66
N ARG A 19 14.34 12.03 -11.50
CA ARG A 19 13.25 11.74 -10.55
C ARG A 19 13.68 12.00 -9.11
N LEU A 20 14.89 11.60 -8.74
CA LEU A 20 15.47 11.90 -7.41
C LEU A 20 15.64 13.41 -7.20
N ALA A 21 16.09 14.14 -8.20
CA ALA A 21 16.22 15.60 -8.13
C ALA A 21 14.84 16.26 -7.95
N ALA A 22 13.83 15.85 -8.70
CA ALA A 22 12.45 16.34 -8.59
C ALA A 22 11.86 16.04 -7.20
N LEU A 23 12.07 14.82 -6.66
CA LEU A 23 11.64 14.47 -5.31
C LEU A 23 12.30 15.35 -4.25
N ARG A 24 13.61 15.57 -4.34
CA ARG A 24 14.35 16.44 -3.42
C ARG A 24 13.86 17.88 -3.45
N GLU A 25 13.45 18.39 -4.62
CA GLU A 25 12.81 19.70 -4.74
C GLU A 25 11.48 19.75 -3.98
N LYS A 26 10.63 18.73 -4.16
CA LYS A 26 9.38 18.61 -3.40
C LYS A 26 9.64 18.47 -1.89
N MET A 27 10.59 17.65 -1.49
CA MET A 27 10.98 17.52 -0.08
C MET A 27 11.35 18.88 0.53
N ARG A 28 12.16 19.70 -0.18
CA ARG A 28 12.48 21.07 0.27
C ARG A 28 11.25 21.96 0.38
N ALA A 29 10.34 21.89 -0.58
CA ALA A 29 9.12 22.70 -0.58
C ALA A 29 8.17 22.34 0.58
N TYR A 30 8.17 21.07 1.00
CA TYR A 30 7.36 20.55 2.11
C TYR A 30 8.09 20.53 3.47
N GLY A 31 9.35 20.96 3.52
CA GLY A 31 10.16 20.92 4.74
C GLY A 31 10.46 19.49 5.21
N VAL A 32 10.64 18.57 4.28
CA VAL A 32 10.96 17.16 4.53
C VAL A 32 12.44 16.90 4.30
N ASP A 33 13.12 16.35 5.31
CA ASP A 33 14.58 16.11 5.27
C ASP A 33 14.94 14.72 4.76
N ALA A 34 14.11 13.72 5.08
CA ALA A 34 14.22 12.35 4.56
C ALA A 34 12.85 11.84 4.11
N TYR A 35 12.77 11.08 3.02
CA TYR A 35 11.53 10.52 2.50
C TYR A 35 11.61 9.00 2.38
N LEU A 36 10.70 8.30 3.06
CA LEU A 36 10.60 6.84 3.09
C LEU A 36 9.62 6.35 2.03
N VAL A 37 10.02 5.36 1.22
CA VAL A 37 9.19 4.77 0.17
C VAL A 37 9.25 3.24 0.28
N PRO A 38 8.32 2.60 0.99
CA PRO A 38 8.25 1.15 1.09
C PRO A 38 7.67 0.52 -0.20
N THR A 39 7.82 -0.79 -0.33
CA THR A 39 6.96 -1.58 -1.22
C THR A 39 5.68 -1.89 -0.47
N ALA A 40 4.62 -1.14 -0.73
CA ALA A 40 3.33 -1.33 -0.10
C ALA A 40 2.21 -0.76 -0.96
N ASP A 41 1.00 -1.23 -0.72
CA ASP A 41 -0.26 -0.62 -1.18
C ASP A 41 -1.11 -0.21 0.04
N TYR A 42 -2.35 0.21 -0.17
CA TYR A 42 -3.25 0.61 0.92
C TYR A 42 -3.80 -0.58 1.74
N HIS A 43 -3.46 -1.80 1.36
CA HIS A 43 -3.98 -3.05 1.94
C HIS A 43 -2.89 -3.95 2.54
N GLU A 44 -1.63 -3.52 2.50
CA GLU A 44 -0.46 -4.33 2.86
C GLU A 44 -0.35 -5.65 2.06
N SER A 45 -0.73 -5.62 0.79
CA SER A 45 -0.66 -6.80 -0.08
C SER A 45 0.80 -7.21 -0.30
N GLU A 46 1.05 -8.52 -0.38
CA GLU A 46 2.40 -9.07 -0.70
C GLU A 46 2.89 -8.59 -2.08
N TYR A 47 1.97 -8.50 -3.04
CA TYR A 47 2.23 -7.98 -4.39
C TYR A 47 1.37 -6.75 -4.64
N VAL A 48 1.97 -5.71 -5.17
CA VAL A 48 1.30 -4.43 -5.38
C VAL A 48 0.94 -4.20 -6.85
N GLY A 49 -0.20 -3.58 -7.09
CA GLY A 49 -0.62 -3.12 -8.41
C GLY A 49 0.31 -2.03 -8.97
N THR A 50 0.18 -1.74 -10.26
CA THR A 50 1.07 -0.80 -10.96
C THR A 50 1.02 0.62 -10.40
N TYR A 51 -0.14 1.06 -9.94
CA TYR A 51 -0.31 2.36 -9.26
C TYR A 51 0.60 2.52 -8.03
N PHE A 52 0.84 1.45 -7.27
CA PHE A 52 1.58 1.45 -6.02
C PHE A 52 3.09 1.24 -6.18
N LYS A 53 3.62 1.21 -7.41
CA LYS A 53 5.06 0.99 -7.68
C LYS A 53 5.92 2.24 -7.47
N ALA A 54 5.60 3.07 -6.48
CA ALA A 54 6.34 4.30 -6.16
C ALA A 54 7.83 4.02 -5.89
N ARG A 55 8.17 2.97 -5.13
CA ARG A 55 9.55 2.57 -4.88
C ARG A 55 10.27 2.19 -6.18
N THR A 56 9.62 1.44 -7.08
CA THR A 56 10.19 1.10 -8.40
C THR A 56 10.40 2.36 -9.24
N TYR A 57 9.43 3.28 -9.26
CA TYR A 57 9.53 4.53 -10.00
C TYR A 57 10.74 5.37 -9.58
N ILE A 58 10.96 5.52 -8.27
CA ILE A 58 12.03 6.41 -7.76
C ILE A 58 13.42 5.77 -7.74
N THR A 59 13.52 4.42 -7.75
CA THR A 59 14.82 3.73 -7.66
C THR A 59 15.21 2.96 -8.91
N GLY A 60 14.26 2.59 -9.77
CA GLY A 60 14.48 1.67 -10.90
C GLY A 60 14.55 0.19 -10.50
N PHE A 61 14.48 -0.14 -9.19
CA PHE A 61 14.51 -1.53 -8.73
C PHE A 61 13.14 -2.20 -8.89
N THR A 62 13.09 -3.35 -9.55
CA THR A 62 11.84 -4.05 -9.90
C THR A 62 11.50 -5.25 -9.02
N GLY A 63 12.36 -5.62 -8.07
CA GLY A 63 12.08 -6.72 -7.12
C GLY A 63 10.84 -6.44 -6.27
N SER A 64 10.18 -7.47 -5.75
CA SER A 64 8.89 -7.32 -5.04
C SER A 64 9.03 -6.86 -3.58
N ALA A 65 10.22 -6.84 -3.00
CA ALA A 65 10.42 -6.43 -1.62
C ALA A 65 11.59 -5.43 -1.50
N GLY A 66 11.36 -4.35 -0.77
CA GLY A 66 12.37 -3.36 -0.44
C GLY A 66 11.79 -2.03 0.00
N THR A 67 12.62 -1.25 0.67
CA THR A 67 12.29 0.10 1.14
C THR A 67 13.37 1.07 0.69
N ALA A 68 12.98 2.18 0.11
CA ALA A 68 13.91 3.25 -0.22
C ALA A 68 13.84 4.37 0.80
N VAL A 69 14.98 4.99 1.08
CA VAL A 69 15.08 6.25 1.83
C VAL A 69 15.86 7.23 0.98
N ILE A 70 15.29 8.40 0.78
CA ILE A 70 15.87 9.50 0.02
C ILE A 70 16.10 10.67 0.97
N THR A 71 17.33 11.15 1.06
CA THR A 71 17.70 12.41 1.73
C THR A 71 18.07 13.47 0.68
N GLN A 72 18.44 14.67 1.11
CA GLN A 72 18.90 15.71 0.18
C GLN A 72 20.17 15.29 -0.58
N ASP A 73 21.03 14.47 0.04
CA ASP A 73 22.33 14.11 -0.48
C ASP A 73 22.42 12.67 -1.00
N GLU A 74 21.68 11.75 -0.38
CA GLU A 74 21.76 10.31 -0.65
C GLU A 74 20.42 9.72 -1.06
N ALA A 75 20.46 8.56 -1.72
CA ALA A 75 19.32 7.69 -1.96
C ALA A 75 19.78 6.24 -1.73
N CYS A 76 19.07 5.53 -0.88
CA CYS A 76 19.39 4.16 -0.48
C CYS A 76 18.19 3.24 -0.68
N LEU A 77 18.47 1.99 -1.04
CA LEU A 77 17.45 0.93 -1.16
C LEU A 77 17.85 -0.27 -0.30
N TRP A 78 17.05 -0.60 0.68
CA TRP A 78 17.12 -1.85 1.44
C TRP A 78 16.33 -2.94 0.75
N THR A 79 16.95 -4.12 0.58
CA THR A 79 16.24 -5.32 0.12
C THR A 79 16.92 -6.56 0.72
N ASP A 80 16.23 -7.70 0.68
CA ASP A 80 16.70 -8.97 1.25
C ASP A 80 17.54 -9.81 0.27
N GLY A 81 18.11 -10.91 0.76
CA GLY A 81 19.06 -11.76 0.04
C GLY A 81 18.54 -12.32 -1.29
N ARG A 82 17.24 -12.46 -1.47
CA ARG A 82 16.63 -12.93 -2.72
C ARG A 82 16.92 -12.00 -3.90
N TYR A 83 17.15 -10.71 -3.60
CA TYR A 83 17.26 -9.66 -4.61
C TYR A 83 18.64 -9.02 -4.73
N PHE A 84 19.66 -9.38 -3.94
CA PHE A 84 20.97 -8.71 -3.96
C PHE A 84 21.59 -8.61 -5.35
N VAL A 85 21.54 -9.71 -6.13
CA VAL A 85 22.12 -9.74 -7.47
C VAL A 85 21.33 -8.88 -8.46
N GLN A 86 19.99 -8.96 -8.40
CA GLN A 86 19.11 -8.16 -9.24
C GLN A 86 19.26 -6.68 -8.92
N ALA A 87 19.17 -6.31 -7.65
CA ALA A 87 19.28 -4.93 -7.20
C ALA A 87 20.65 -4.31 -7.58
N ALA A 88 21.75 -5.04 -7.39
CA ALA A 88 23.05 -4.56 -7.80
C ALA A 88 23.15 -4.23 -9.31
N LYS A 89 22.46 -5.01 -10.16
CA LYS A 89 22.41 -4.76 -11.61
C LYS A 89 21.49 -3.60 -11.97
N GLU A 90 20.30 -3.54 -11.35
CA GLU A 90 19.28 -2.56 -11.67
C GLU A 90 19.63 -1.17 -11.15
N LEU A 91 20.27 -1.07 -9.97
CA LEU A 91 20.69 0.20 -9.36
C LEU A 91 22.01 0.75 -9.93
N ALA A 92 22.76 -0.04 -10.70
CA ALA A 92 24.03 0.43 -11.25
C ALA A 92 23.81 1.66 -12.17
N GLY A 93 24.46 2.78 -11.81
CA GLY A 93 24.39 4.05 -12.54
C GLY A 93 23.18 4.93 -12.22
N THR A 94 22.27 4.52 -11.31
CA THR A 94 21.08 5.30 -10.93
C THR A 94 21.34 6.35 -9.85
N GLY A 95 22.46 6.26 -9.13
CA GLY A 95 22.72 7.08 -7.95
C GLY A 95 22.05 6.56 -6.68
N VAL A 96 21.41 5.38 -6.71
CA VAL A 96 20.82 4.72 -5.55
C VAL A 96 21.78 3.66 -5.00
N THR A 97 22.10 3.75 -3.72
CA THR A 97 22.97 2.80 -3.01
C THR A 97 22.19 1.58 -2.55
N LEU A 98 22.71 0.38 -2.85
CA LEU A 98 22.13 -0.87 -2.36
C LEU A 98 22.55 -1.14 -0.92
N MET A 99 21.56 -1.23 -0.03
CA MET A 99 21.70 -1.66 1.36
C MET A 99 21.25 -3.12 1.49
N LYS A 100 22.20 -4.03 1.66
CA LYS A 100 21.95 -5.49 1.72
C LYS A 100 21.48 -5.88 3.12
N MET A 101 20.18 -5.98 3.34
CA MET A 101 19.60 -6.30 4.65
C MET A 101 20.22 -7.55 5.28
N GLY A 102 20.55 -7.45 6.58
CA GLY A 102 21.11 -8.56 7.35
C GLY A 102 22.59 -8.86 7.11
N GLN A 103 23.29 -8.07 6.29
CA GLN A 103 24.74 -8.20 6.13
C GLN A 103 25.47 -7.36 7.19
N GLU A 104 26.62 -7.85 7.62
CA GLU A 104 27.49 -7.15 8.59
C GLU A 104 27.84 -5.75 8.10
N GLY A 105 27.72 -4.74 8.98
CA GLY A 105 27.99 -3.34 8.67
C GLY A 105 26.93 -2.62 7.86
N VAL A 106 25.81 -3.26 7.52
CA VAL A 106 24.67 -2.61 6.86
C VAL A 106 23.62 -2.22 7.91
N PRO A 107 23.35 -0.91 8.11
CA PRO A 107 22.36 -0.46 9.08
C PRO A 107 20.94 -0.84 8.65
N THR A 108 20.01 -0.95 9.59
CA THR A 108 18.57 -0.98 9.29
C THR A 108 18.11 0.38 8.77
N VAL A 109 16.89 0.46 8.28
CA VAL A 109 16.28 1.74 7.84
C VAL A 109 16.23 2.74 8.99
N GLU A 110 15.85 2.29 10.18
CA GLU A 110 15.74 3.11 11.38
C GLU A 110 17.10 3.60 11.86
N GLU A 111 18.10 2.71 11.91
CA GLU A 111 19.48 3.06 12.26
C GLU A 111 20.08 4.07 11.27
N TYR A 112 19.82 3.90 9.98
CA TYR A 112 20.24 4.85 8.95
C TYR A 112 19.57 6.21 9.15
N LEU A 113 18.25 6.24 9.36
CA LEU A 113 17.51 7.47 9.62
C LEU A 113 18.02 8.16 10.88
N GLN A 114 18.28 7.41 11.95
CA GLN A 114 18.82 7.95 13.19
C GLN A 114 20.22 8.58 12.99
N ALA A 115 21.07 7.96 12.20
CA ALA A 115 22.43 8.45 11.93
C ALA A 115 22.46 9.66 10.97
N ASN A 116 21.51 9.73 10.02
CA ASN A 116 21.51 10.72 8.94
C ASN A 116 20.46 11.83 9.11
N THR A 117 19.69 11.81 10.18
CA THR A 117 18.80 12.91 10.56
C THR A 117 19.08 13.40 11.97
N LYS A 118 18.76 14.66 12.27
CA LYS A 118 18.98 15.31 13.56
C LYS A 118 17.65 15.62 14.23
N GLU A 119 17.70 15.99 15.51
CA GLU A 119 16.58 16.55 16.24
C GLU A 119 15.92 17.71 15.46
N GLY A 120 14.60 17.72 15.42
CA GLY A 120 13.81 18.73 14.73
C GLY A 120 13.67 18.52 13.20
N MET A 121 14.37 17.54 12.61
CA MET A 121 14.20 17.18 11.21
C MET A 121 12.90 16.40 10.96
N THR A 122 12.39 16.50 9.74
CA THR A 122 11.12 15.87 9.31
C THR A 122 11.40 14.67 8.41
N ILE A 123 10.81 13.53 8.77
CA ILE A 123 10.77 12.33 7.96
C ILE A 123 9.39 12.23 7.31
N GLY A 124 9.35 12.24 5.97
CA GLY A 124 8.11 12.15 5.19
C GLY A 124 7.87 10.77 4.60
N PHE A 125 6.60 10.44 4.41
CA PHE A 125 6.13 9.26 3.69
C PHE A 125 4.66 9.42 3.30
N ASP A 126 4.15 8.62 2.36
CA ASP A 126 2.70 8.49 2.16
C ASP A 126 2.11 7.63 3.27
N GLY A 127 1.35 8.23 4.18
CA GLY A 127 0.76 7.54 5.34
C GLY A 127 -0.29 6.49 4.98
N ARG A 128 -0.71 6.42 3.71
CA ARG A 128 -1.64 5.37 3.26
C ARG A 128 -0.95 4.05 2.93
N VAL A 129 0.39 4.07 2.75
CA VAL A 129 1.21 2.89 2.45
C VAL A 129 2.21 2.56 3.58
N VAL A 130 2.11 3.25 4.71
CA VAL A 130 2.87 2.97 5.94
C VAL A 130 1.88 2.56 7.02
N ASN A 131 2.00 1.34 7.50
CA ASN A 131 1.11 0.82 8.55
C ASN A 131 1.43 1.42 9.92
N GLU A 132 0.50 1.25 10.87
CA GLU A 132 0.63 1.75 12.24
C GLU A 132 1.90 1.23 12.92
N MET A 133 2.23 -0.05 12.76
CA MET A 133 3.40 -0.67 13.40
C MET A 133 4.71 -0.03 12.94
N LEU A 134 4.87 0.25 11.65
CA LEU A 134 6.04 0.96 11.12
C LEU A 134 6.04 2.42 11.60
N GLY A 135 4.87 3.09 11.59
CA GLY A 135 4.73 4.44 12.12
C GLY A 135 5.15 4.54 13.59
N GLU A 136 4.62 3.68 14.45
CA GLU A 136 5.01 3.59 15.87
C GLU A 136 6.50 3.26 16.05
N THR A 137 7.07 2.40 15.21
CA THR A 137 8.48 2.07 15.26
C THR A 137 9.34 3.29 14.96
N LEU A 138 8.97 4.07 13.94
CA LEU A 138 9.64 5.34 13.63
C LEU A 138 9.52 6.35 14.78
N GLU A 139 8.33 6.52 15.37
CA GLU A 139 8.15 7.40 16.53
C GLU A 139 8.99 6.98 17.73
N LYS A 140 9.06 5.69 18.03
CA LYS A 140 9.83 5.15 19.17
C LYS A 140 11.34 5.24 18.95
N THR A 141 11.82 5.01 17.71
CA THR A 141 13.26 5.02 17.40
C THR A 141 13.80 6.41 17.09
N LEU A 142 12.92 7.34 16.71
CA LEU A 142 13.25 8.70 16.29
C LEU A 142 12.44 9.77 17.07
N PRO A 143 12.44 9.74 18.41
CA PRO A 143 11.47 10.51 19.24
C PRO A 143 11.57 12.03 19.05
N GLU A 144 12.70 12.54 18.59
CA GLU A 144 12.94 13.99 18.42
C GLU A 144 12.80 14.44 16.94
N ARG A 145 12.25 13.62 16.07
CA ARG A 145 11.96 13.94 14.66
C ARG A 145 10.46 14.13 14.47
N PHE A 146 10.10 14.91 13.45
CA PHE A 146 8.71 15.07 13.04
C PHE A 146 8.38 14.04 11.96
N LEU A 147 7.18 13.45 12.00
CA LEU A 147 6.67 12.58 10.95
C LEU A 147 5.66 13.35 10.09
N SER A 148 5.89 13.40 8.77
CA SER A 148 5.00 14.00 7.77
C SER A 148 4.43 12.90 6.87
N TYR A 149 3.15 12.57 7.06
CA TYR A 149 2.49 11.43 6.41
C TYR A 149 1.28 11.81 5.55
N ARG A 150 1.06 13.10 5.31
CA ARG A 150 -0.14 13.60 4.63
C ARG A 150 0.01 13.75 3.12
N SER A 151 1.21 13.60 2.57
CA SER A 151 1.50 13.90 1.17
C SER A 151 2.28 12.79 0.49
N ASP A 152 1.72 12.26 -0.61
CA ASP A 152 2.42 11.39 -1.54
C ASP A 152 3.29 12.24 -2.48
N LEU A 153 4.52 12.54 -2.05
CA LEU A 153 5.46 13.35 -2.84
C LEU A 153 5.91 12.64 -4.12
N ILE A 154 5.88 11.30 -4.15
CA ILE A 154 6.16 10.54 -5.38
C ILE A 154 5.01 10.74 -6.38
N GLY A 155 3.77 10.69 -5.93
CA GLY A 155 2.61 10.94 -6.77
C GLY A 155 2.62 12.34 -7.41
N GLU A 156 3.15 13.34 -6.70
CA GLU A 156 3.25 14.70 -7.23
C GLU A 156 4.28 14.88 -8.35
N ILE A 157 5.26 13.99 -8.45
CA ILE A 157 6.30 14.04 -9.50
C ILE A 157 6.10 12.97 -10.58
N TRP A 158 5.22 12.02 -10.36
CA TRP A 158 4.97 10.91 -11.30
C TRP A 158 3.80 11.26 -12.24
N SER A 159 4.07 12.09 -13.23
CA SER A 159 3.05 12.65 -14.13
C SER A 159 2.31 11.61 -14.98
N ASP A 160 2.96 10.49 -15.30
CA ASP A 160 2.41 9.37 -16.05
C ASP A 160 2.10 8.14 -15.17
N ARG A 161 1.83 8.38 -13.87
CA ARG A 161 1.45 7.31 -12.94
C ARG A 161 0.23 6.57 -13.49
N PRO A 162 0.29 5.22 -13.59
CA PRO A 162 -0.88 4.44 -13.97
C PRO A 162 -2.07 4.76 -13.07
N ALA A 163 -3.27 4.75 -13.62
CA ALA A 163 -4.47 4.87 -12.79
C ALA A 163 -4.58 3.69 -11.81
N LEU A 164 -5.32 3.90 -10.72
CA LEU A 164 -5.69 2.80 -9.84
C LEU A 164 -6.45 1.75 -10.66
N SER A 165 -6.09 0.48 -10.50
CA SER A 165 -6.72 -0.60 -11.27
C SER A 165 -8.23 -0.64 -11.05
N ALA A 166 -8.98 -0.90 -12.12
CA ALA A 166 -10.43 -1.03 -12.11
C ALA A 166 -10.86 -2.21 -13.00
N GLU A 167 -10.18 -3.35 -12.82
CA GLU A 167 -10.49 -4.56 -13.56
C GLU A 167 -11.87 -5.12 -13.17
N PRO A 168 -12.61 -5.74 -14.11
CA PRO A 168 -13.94 -6.27 -13.82
C PRO A 168 -13.96 -7.30 -12.69
N VAL A 169 -14.91 -7.16 -11.80
CA VAL A 169 -15.21 -8.14 -10.74
C VAL A 169 -16.10 -9.25 -11.29
N TRP A 170 -15.87 -10.48 -10.84
CA TRP A 170 -16.75 -11.62 -11.10
C TRP A 170 -17.05 -12.41 -9.83
N ILE A 171 -18.15 -13.15 -9.85
CA ILE A 171 -18.58 -14.02 -8.76
C ILE A 171 -17.94 -15.40 -8.94
N LEU A 172 -17.27 -15.91 -7.89
CA LEU A 172 -16.79 -17.27 -7.87
C LEU A 172 -17.84 -18.20 -7.30
N ASP A 173 -18.30 -19.17 -8.12
CA ASP A 173 -19.36 -20.11 -7.76
C ASP A 173 -18.98 -20.93 -6.51
N SER A 174 -19.93 -21.11 -5.61
CA SER A 174 -19.79 -21.87 -4.36
C SER A 174 -19.38 -23.33 -4.56
N LYS A 175 -19.60 -23.91 -5.73
CA LYS A 175 -19.07 -25.25 -6.07
C LYS A 175 -17.53 -25.33 -6.03
N TYR A 176 -16.84 -24.20 -6.23
CA TYR A 176 -15.37 -24.11 -6.14
C TYR A 176 -14.90 -23.67 -4.76
N THR A 177 -15.71 -22.88 -4.05
CA THR A 177 -15.34 -22.33 -2.73
C THR A 177 -15.83 -23.19 -1.57
N GLY A 178 -16.72 -24.17 -1.83
CA GLY A 178 -17.26 -25.10 -0.85
C GLY A 178 -18.33 -24.50 0.07
N GLU A 179 -18.49 -23.17 0.10
CA GLU A 179 -19.40 -22.47 0.98
C GLU A 179 -19.91 -21.17 0.35
N SER A 180 -21.17 -20.82 0.61
CA SER A 180 -21.76 -19.57 0.15
C SER A 180 -21.24 -18.36 0.94
N ALA A 181 -21.22 -17.17 0.31
CA ALA A 181 -20.89 -15.93 1.01
C ALA A 181 -21.92 -15.62 2.13
N ALA A 182 -23.20 -15.97 1.94
CA ALA A 182 -24.22 -15.79 2.97
C ALA A 182 -23.91 -16.59 4.25
N ASP A 183 -23.47 -17.85 4.11
CA ASP A 183 -23.13 -18.69 5.26
C ASP A 183 -21.87 -18.15 5.97
N ARG A 184 -20.88 -17.64 5.22
CA ARG A 184 -19.68 -17.02 5.80
C ARG A 184 -20.00 -15.75 6.57
N LEU A 185 -20.80 -14.87 5.98
CA LEU A 185 -21.26 -13.65 6.65
C LEU A 185 -22.03 -13.96 7.95
N ALA A 186 -22.90 -14.99 7.93
CA ALA A 186 -23.61 -15.42 9.13
C ALA A 186 -22.65 -15.92 10.23
N LYS A 187 -21.68 -16.74 9.88
CA LYS A 187 -20.65 -17.24 10.82
C LYS A 187 -19.79 -16.11 11.42
N VAL A 188 -19.39 -15.14 10.59
CA VAL A 188 -18.59 -14.01 11.07
C VAL A 188 -19.42 -13.14 12.02
N ARG A 189 -20.69 -12.84 11.70
CA ARG A 189 -21.57 -12.11 12.60
C ARG A 189 -21.84 -12.83 13.92
N GLU A 190 -21.94 -14.17 13.91
CA GLU A 190 -22.01 -14.97 15.13
C GLU A 190 -20.74 -14.79 15.97
N LYS A 191 -19.54 -14.84 15.35
CA LYS A 191 -18.27 -14.60 16.03
C LYS A 191 -18.12 -13.16 16.54
N MET A 192 -18.59 -12.16 15.80
CA MET A 192 -18.64 -10.79 16.28
C MET A 192 -19.47 -10.69 17.56
N LYS A 193 -20.66 -11.30 17.58
CA LYS A 193 -21.54 -11.32 18.75
C LYS A 193 -20.90 -12.04 19.94
N GLU A 194 -20.28 -13.21 19.73
CA GLU A 194 -19.58 -13.96 20.76
C GLU A 194 -18.45 -13.14 21.42
N ASN A 195 -17.77 -12.28 20.63
CA ASN A 195 -16.66 -11.46 21.09
C ASN A 195 -17.08 -10.03 21.50
N GLY A 196 -18.36 -9.69 21.45
CA GLY A 196 -18.87 -8.37 21.76
C GLY A 196 -18.40 -7.29 20.77
N ALA A 197 -18.08 -7.67 19.53
CA ALA A 197 -17.65 -6.76 18.49
C ALA A 197 -18.85 -6.21 17.72
N GLU A 198 -19.09 -4.91 17.79
CA GLU A 198 -20.19 -4.24 17.07
C GLU A 198 -19.86 -4.00 15.59
N VAL A 199 -18.57 -3.85 15.28
CA VAL A 199 -18.05 -3.58 13.94
C VAL A 199 -16.84 -4.48 13.66
N HIS A 200 -16.77 -5.02 12.44
CA HIS A 200 -15.61 -5.76 11.93
C HIS A 200 -15.15 -5.13 10.62
N ILE A 201 -13.88 -4.71 10.57
CA ILE A 201 -13.27 -4.08 9.40
C ILE A 201 -12.33 -5.07 8.75
N LEU A 202 -12.53 -5.34 7.46
CA LEU A 202 -11.64 -6.13 6.64
C LEU A 202 -10.90 -5.21 5.67
N THR A 203 -9.58 -5.25 5.72
CA THR A 203 -8.69 -4.50 4.83
C THR A 203 -7.89 -5.41 3.90
N ALA A 204 -7.68 -6.68 4.29
CA ALA A 204 -6.99 -7.66 3.47
C ALA A 204 -7.85 -8.07 2.26
N LEU A 205 -7.30 -7.93 1.06
CA LEU A 205 -8.04 -8.15 -0.19
C LEU A 205 -8.46 -9.59 -0.39
N ASP A 206 -7.66 -10.55 0.05
CA ASP A 206 -7.93 -11.98 0.00
C ASP A 206 -9.05 -12.38 0.97
N ASP A 207 -9.09 -11.79 2.16
CA ASP A 207 -10.18 -12.00 3.12
C ASP A 207 -11.51 -11.49 2.57
N ILE A 208 -11.52 -10.32 1.94
CA ILE A 208 -12.73 -9.75 1.31
C ILE A 208 -13.17 -10.63 0.14
N ALA A 209 -12.22 -11.02 -0.71
CA ALA A 209 -12.48 -11.89 -1.85
C ALA A 209 -13.03 -13.26 -1.41
N TRP A 210 -12.52 -13.81 -0.31
CA TRP A 210 -13.02 -15.03 0.30
C TRP A 210 -14.41 -14.81 0.92
N MET A 211 -14.58 -13.77 1.72
CA MET A 211 -15.84 -13.46 2.43
C MET A 211 -17.03 -13.34 1.49
N LEU A 212 -16.85 -12.59 0.40
CA LEU A 212 -17.92 -12.27 -0.55
C LEU A 212 -17.96 -13.20 -1.77
N ASN A 213 -17.08 -14.19 -1.88
CA ASN A 213 -16.91 -15.02 -3.09
C ASN A 213 -16.76 -14.21 -4.39
N ILE A 214 -16.14 -13.03 -4.33
CA ILE A 214 -15.82 -12.22 -5.50
C ILE A 214 -14.33 -12.32 -5.85
N ARG A 215 -14.02 -12.10 -7.11
CA ARG A 215 -12.64 -12.07 -7.62
C ARG A 215 -12.48 -10.90 -8.59
N GLY A 216 -11.24 -10.44 -8.76
CA GLY A 216 -10.84 -9.43 -9.73
C GLY A 216 -9.42 -9.67 -10.20
N ASN A 217 -8.86 -8.76 -10.98
CA ASN A 217 -7.48 -8.83 -11.49
C ASN A 217 -6.71 -7.54 -11.21
N ASP A 218 -7.00 -6.83 -10.13
CA ASP A 218 -6.34 -5.57 -9.79
C ASP A 218 -4.85 -5.76 -9.46
N ILE A 219 -4.48 -6.95 -9.00
CA ILE A 219 -3.09 -7.32 -8.74
C ILE A 219 -2.69 -8.46 -9.68
N PRO A 220 -1.60 -8.32 -10.45
CA PRO A 220 -1.14 -9.37 -11.35
C PRO A 220 -0.91 -10.70 -10.61
N CYS A 221 -1.43 -11.80 -11.17
CA CYS A 221 -1.33 -13.16 -10.62
C CYS A 221 -2.01 -13.36 -9.25
N ASN A 222 -2.77 -12.40 -8.76
CA ASN A 222 -3.57 -12.50 -7.54
C ASN A 222 -5.01 -12.09 -7.84
N PRO A 223 -6.00 -13.01 -7.78
CA PRO A 223 -7.37 -12.74 -8.24
C PRO A 223 -8.19 -11.99 -7.16
N VAL A 224 -7.74 -10.82 -6.78
CA VAL A 224 -8.37 -9.94 -5.80
C VAL A 224 -8.81 -8.62 -6.44
N VAL A 225 -9.65 -7.87 -5.74
CA VAL A 225 -10.12 -6.55 -6.13
C VAL A 225 -9.83 -5.55 -5.02
N LEU A 226 -9.37 -4.35 -5.39
CA LEU A 226 -9.11 -3.27 -4.44
C LEU A 226 -10.41 -2.84 -3.77
N SER A 227 -10.55 -3.17 -2.49
CA SER A 227 -11.77 -2.92 -1.73
C SER A 227 -11.53 -2.95 -0.22
N TYR A 228 -12.45 -2.32 0.53
CA TYR A 228 -12.58 -2.48 1.98
C TYR A 228 -13.97 -2.99 2.30
N LEU A 229 -14.09 -3.78 3.35
CA LEU A 229 -15.39 -4.28 3.82
C LEU A 229 -15.56 -3.97 5.31
N ILE A 230 -16.66 -3.30 5.64
CA ILE A 230 -17.07 -3.06 7.01
C ILE A 230 -18.35 -3.83 7.26
N LEU A 231 -18.35 -4.67 8.28
CA LEU A 231 -19.52 -5.45 8.71
C LEU A 231 -19.98 -4.96 10.08
N THR A 232 -21.30 -4.81 10.19
CA THR A 232 -21.99 -4.66 11.47
C THR A 232 -22.82 -5.93 11.75
N GLU A 233 -23.55 -5.95 12.86
CA GLU A 233 -24.44 -7.07 13.18
C GLU A 233 -25.45 -7.36 12.07
N THR A 234 -25.94 -6.32 11.39
CA THR A 234 -27.03 -6.42 10.40
C THR A 234 -26.65 -5.98 9.00
N GLU A 235 -25.69 -5.07 8.86
CA GLU A 235 -25.33 -4.44 7.58
C GLU A 235 -23.94 -4.83 7.13
N GLY A 236 -23.65 -4.64 5.84
CA GLY A 236 -22.31 -4.73 5.27
C GLY A 236 -22.09 -3.58 4.29
N HIS A 237 -20.89 -2.99 4.32
CA HIS A 237 -20.52 -1.85 3.49
C HIS A 237 -19.24 -2.18 2.73
N LEU A 238 -19.35 -2.36 1.41
CA LEU A 238 -18.24 -2.61 0.51
C LEU A 238 -17.80 -1.30 -0.15
N PHE A 239 -16.55 -0.91 0.05
CA PHE A 239 -15.94 0.26 -0.57
C PHE A 239 -15.10 -0.22 -1.74
N ILE A 240 -15.48 0.14 -2.95
CA ILE A 240 -14.92 -0.38 -4.19
C ILE A 240 -15.07 0.64 -5.31
N GLN A 241 -14.24 0.58 -6.34
CA GLN A 241 -14.46 1.38 -7.54
C GLN A 241 -15.68 0.88 -8.29
N GLU A 242 -16.70 1.71 -8.44
CA GLU A 242 -17.97 1.31 -9.07
C GLU A 242 -17.80 0.82 -10.52
N ALA A 243 -16.80 1.33 -11.22
CA ALA A 243 -16.46 0.93 -12.59
C ALA A 243 -16.09 -0.56 -12.74
N THR A 244 -15.72 -1.23 -11.64
CA THR A 244 -15.38 -2.66 -11.63
C THR A 244 -16.62 -3.56 -11.61
N LEU A 245 -17.79 -3.02 -11.27
CA LEU A 245 -19.01 -3.77 -10.98
C LEU A 245 -19.98 -3.76 -12.16
N ASN A 246 -20.35 -4.92 -12.63
CA ASN A 246 -21.49 -5.11 -13.52
C ASN A 246 -22.81 -5.32 -12.74
N ASP A 247 -23.95 -5.34 -13.44
CA ASP A 247 -25.27 -5.47 -12.81
C ASP A 247 -25.45 -6.80 -12.08
N GLU A 248 -24.85 -7.89 -12.58
CA GLU A 248 -24.90 -9.20 -11.94
C GLU A 248 -24.23 -9.16 -10.56
N VAL A 249 -23.03 -8.59 -10.46
CA VAL A 249 -22.28 -8.45 -9.20
C VAL A 249 -23.01 -7.50 -8.25
N LYS A 250 -23.58 -6.38 -8.75
CA LYS A 250 -24.37 -5.46 -7.93
C LYS A 250 -25.60 -6.14 -7.34
N GLN A 251 -26.33 -6.93 -8.11
CA GLN A 251 -27.48 -7.69 -7.64
C GLN A 251 -27.09 -8.77 -6.63
N TYR A 252 -25.99 -9.47 -6.87
CA TYR A 252 -25.43 -10.47 -5.96
C TYR A 252 -25.10 -9.86 -4.60
N LEU A 253 -24.37 -8.76 -4.57
CA LEU A 253 -24.00 -8.05 -3.34
C LEU A 253 -25.24 -7.53 -2.60
N ALA A 254 -26.20 -6.96 -3.32
CA ALA A 254 -27.47 -6.52 -2.72
C ALA A 254 -28.24 -7.70 -2.10
N GLY A 255 -28.24 -8.88 -2.74
CA GLY A 255 -28.83 -10.12 -2.20
C GLY A 255 -28.15 -10.62 -0.91
N LEU A 256 -26.90 -10.24 -0.67
CA LEU A 256 -26.17 -10.51 0.57
C LEU A 256 -26.37 -9.43 1.66
N GLY A 257 -27.12 -8.37 1.37
CA GLY A 257 -27.28 -7.21 2.27
C GLY A 257 -26.03 -6.34 2.33
N ILE A 258 -25.23 -6.30 1.24
CA ILE A 258 -24.04 -5.47 1.12
C ILE A 258 -24.35 -4.20 0.34
N SER A 259 -24.15 -3.04 0.96
CA SER A 259 -24.21 -1.72 0.34
C SER A 259 -22.87 -1.36 -0.31
N ILE A 260 -22.91 -0.75 -1.50
CA ILE A 260 -21.74 -0.37 -2.27
C ILE A 260 -21.45 1.11 -2.06
N HIS A 261 -20.19 1.45 -1.81
CA HIS A 261 -19.69 2.82 -1.60
C HIS A 261 -18.46 3.09 -2.47
N PRO A 262 -18.18 4.36 -2.81
CA PRO A 262 -16.91 4.73 -3.46
C PRO A 262 -15.70 4.27 -2.63
N TYR A 263 -14.65 3.80 -3.30
CA TYR A 263 -13.48 3.20 -2.67
C TYR A 263 -12.87 4.07 -1.55
N ASP A 264 -12.66 5.36 -1.82
CA ASP A 264 -12.04 6.29 -0.86
C ASP A 264 -12.99 6.71 0.29
N ALA A 265 -14.30 6.46 0.18
CA ALA A 265 -15.27 6.81 1.23
C ALA A 265 -15.11 5.98 2.53
N VAL A 266 -14.27 4.94 2.52
CA VAL A 266 -13.93 4.16 3.72
C VAL A 266 -13.36 5.06 4.82
N TYR A 267 -12.55 6.05 4.46
CA TYR A 267 -11.94 6.97 5.43
C TYR A 267 -12.98 7.82 6.15
N ASP A 268 -13.99 8.29 5.42
CA ASP A 268 -15.07 9.11 6.01
C ASP A 268 -15.93 8.28 6.98
N LEU A 269 -16.34 7.08 6.57
CA LEU A 269 -17.15 6.22 7.42
C LEU A 269 -16.40 5.75 8.66
N SER A 270 -15.13 5.39 8.53
CA SER A 270 -14.30 4.94 9.65
C SER A 270 -14.09 6.04 10.70
N LEU A 271 -13.90 7.29 10.26
CA LEU A 271 -13.69 8.42 11.16
C LEU A 271 -14.97 8.85 11.89
N ILE A 272 -16.13 8.85 11.19
CA ILE A 272 -17.38 9.36 11.75
C ILE A 272 -18.09 8.33 12.65
N HIS A 273 -18.12 7.06 12.23
CA HIS A 273 -18.93 6.04 12.91
C HIS A 273 -18.15 5.11 13.84
N ILE A 274 -16.85 4.97 13.67
CA ILE A 274 -16.01 4.02 14.40
C ILE A 274 -15.12 4.72 15.43
N SER A 275 -14.54 5.87 15.09
CA SER A 275 -13.58 6.58 15.96
C SER A 275 -14.22 7.60 16.92
N GLU A 276 -15.42 8.11 16.64
CA GLU A 276 -16.10 9.14 17.41
C GLU A 276 -16.89 8.64 18.65
N PRO A 277 -17.44 7.42 18.72
CA PRO A 277 -18.20 6.97 19.90
C PRO A 277 -17.40 6.99 21.21
N THR A 278 -16.06 6.90 21.13
CA THR A 278 -15.19 6.87 22.30
C THR A 278 -14.82 8.25 22.82
N ARG A 279 -14.93 9.33 22.05
CA ARG A 279 -14.67 10.71 22.49
C ARG A 279 -15.80 11.32 23.32
N LEU A 280 -17.02 10.84 23.17
CA LEU A 280 -18.19 11.35 23.91
C LEU A 280 -18.42 10.68 25.27
N ARG A 281 -17.57 9.74 25.67
CA ARG A 281 -17.65 9.02 26.97
C ARG A 281 -16.53 9.38 27.97
N ARG A 282 -15.91 10.55 27.81
CA ARG A 282 -15.01 11.11 28.86
C ARG A 282 -15.50 12.45 29.38
#